data_875392d30f19b744b27885fab80d7586
#
_entry.id   875392d30f19b744b27885fab80d7586
#
_cell.length_a   1.000
_cell.length_b   1.000
_cell.length_c   1.000
_cell.angle_alpha   90.00
_cell.angle_beta   90.00
_cell.angle_gamma   90.00
#
_symmetry.space_group_name_H-M   'P 1'
#
loop_
_entity.id
_entity.type
_entity.pdbx_description
1 polymer ?
#
loop_
_entity_poly.entity_id
_entity_poly.type
_entity_poly.pdbx_seq_one_letter_code
_entity_poly.pdbx_strand_id
1 'polypeptide(L)'
;MESGTSEPSKGIWKNTALHSHFDTFYSDRYLTTLHLKELHDWLAGTPYEHIIVLVNTEKYGGGGILNSYNLSMVRNPYFKPVVVHEFGHSFAGLGDEYAYEKEQINMYPTDVEPWEPNLTTLVDFHGKWENLINKKTPIPTPQPADLDKPNARYDKWKVGVYEPAGYSQHGVYRAYPDCRMRTNMHPEFCPACNLGLTKLIKFYTGE
;
A
#
# COMPACT_ATOMS: atom_id res chain seq x y z
N MET A 1 8.33 -29.59 -7.23
CA MET A 1 7.94 -28.22 -6.87
C MET A 1 7.05 -27.68 -7.98
N GLU A 2 5.89 -27.13 -7.62
CA GLU A 2 4.92 -26.59 -8.58
C GLU A 2 5.16 -25.09 -8.80
N SER A 3 4.60 -24.55 -9.89
CA SER A 3 4.59 -23.12 -10.15
C SER A 3 3.23 -22.51 -9.83
N GLY A 4 3.21 -21.28 -9.36
CA GLY A 4 2.00 -20.54 -9.02
C GLY A 4 1.84 -20.30 -7.53
N THR A 5 0.61 -20.39 -7.04
CA THR A 5 0.26 -20.14 -5.64
C THR A 5 -1.00 -20.92 -5.26
N SER A 6 -1.21 -21.14 -3.96
CA SER A 6 -2.45 -21.75 -3.44
C SER A 6 -3.60 -20.73 -3.40
N GLU A 7 -4.83 -21.23 -3.56
CA GLU A 7 -6.08 -20.49 -3.39
C GLU A 7 -7.00 -21.29 -2.43
N PRO A 8 -6.79 -21.15 -1.13
CA PRO A 8 -7.48 -21.97 -0.11
C PRO A 8 -9.01 -21.91 -0.19
N SER A 9 -9.58 -20.73 -0.46
CA SER A 9 -11.04 -20.54 -0.60
C SER A 9 -11.66 -21.37 -1.74
N LYS A 10 -10.83 -21.75 -2.72
CA LYS A 10 -11.22 -22.62 -3.84
C LYS A 10 -10.79 -24.08 -3.66
N GLY A 11 -10.18 -24.42 -2.52
CA GLY A 11 -9.61 -25.74 -2.28
C GLY A 11 -8.38 -26.07 -3.14
N ILE A 12 -7.73 -25.06 -3.70
CA ILE A 12 -6.54 -25.24 -4.55
C ILE A 12 -5.28 -25.11 -3.68
N TRP A 13 -4.52 -26.19 -3.61
CA TRP A 13 -3.27 -26.24 -2.87
C TRP A 13 -2.12 -26.59 -3.81
N LYS A 14 -1.01 -25.86 -3.70
CA LYS A 14 0.19 -26.06 -4.52
C LYS A 14 1.43 -26.14 -3.66
N ASN A 15 2.28 -27.10 -3.94
CA ASN A 15 3.59 -27.24 -3.32
C ASN A 15 4.62 -26.39 -4.06
N THR A 16 4.59 -25.07 -3.85
CA THR A 16 5.51 -24.10 -4.44
C THR A 16 6.71 -23.84 -3.53
N ALA A 17 7.75 -23.21 -4.06
CA ALA A 17 9.01 -22.95 -3.35
C ALA A 17 8.83 -22.25 -1.99
N LEU A 18 7.92 -21.29 -1.91
CA LEU A 18 7.67 -20.50 -0.71
C LEU A 18 6.26 -20.71 -0.17
N HIS A 19 5.53 -21.71 -0.67
CA HIS A 19 4.16 -22.01 -0.24
C HIS A 19 3.24 -20.78 -0.18
N SER A 20 3.40 -19.86 -1.15
CA SER A 20 2.57 -18.67 -1.22
C SER A 20 1.10 -19.00 -1.41
N HIS A 21 0.24 -18.20 -0.81
CA HIS A 21 -1.20 -18.39 -0.90
C HIS A 21 -1.95 -17.06 -0.90
N PHE A 22 -3.12 -17.06 -1.55
CA PHE A 22 -4.14 -16.04 -1.39
C PHE A 22 -4.96 -16.27 -0.11
N ASP A 23 -6.00 -15.50 0.05
CA ASP A 23 -6.99 -15.60 1.14
C ASP A 23 -6.42 -15.30 2.55
N THR A 24 -5.27 -14.64 2.63
CA THR A 24 -4.72 -14.16 3.90
C THR A 24 -5.67 -13.14 4.53
N PHE A 25 -5.94 -13.27 5.82
CA PHE A 25 -6.92 -12.47 6.56
C PHE A 25 -8.31 -12.43 5.91
N TYR A 26 -8.72 -13.54 5.26
CA TYR A 26 -9.99 -13.67 4.55
C TYR A 26 -10.16 -12.71 3.36
N SER A 27 -9.08 -12.08 2.89
CA SER A 27 -9.07 -11.26 1.69
C SER A 27 -8.59 -12.10 0.50
N ASP A 28 -9.46 -12.27 -0.50
CA ASP A 28 -9.22 -13.11 -1.67
C ASP A 28 -8.07 -12.66 -2.57
N ARG A 29 -7.64 -11.42 -2.43
CA ARG A 29 -6.54 -10.80 -3.17
C ARG A 29 -5.26 -10.63 -2.36
N TYR A 30 -5.28 -10.90 -1.04
CA TYR A 30 -4.11 -10.73 -0.21
C TYR A 30 -3.21 -11.94 -0.30
N LEU A 31 -2.06 -11.74 -0.98
CA LEU A 31 -1.09 -12.78 -1.33
C LEU A 31 0.10 -12.72 -0.38
N THR A 32 0.34 -13.79 0.37
CA THR A 32 1.44 -13.87 1.33
C THR A 32 2.12 -15.24 1.35
N THR A 33 3.16 -15.36 2.15
CA THR A 33 3.71 -16.65 2.63
C THR A 33 3.94 -16.58 4.12
N LEU A 34 3.72 -17.71 4.80
CA LEU A 34 4.08 -17.89 6.21
C LEU A 34 5.41 -18.64 6.38
N HIS A 35 6.04 -19.03 5.28
CA HIS A 35 7.30 -19.80 5.26
C HIS A 35 8.52 -18.87 5.29
N LEU A 36 8.59 -18.00 6.31
CA LEU A 36 9.64 -16.99 6.44
C LEU A 36 11.03 -17.62 6.62
N LYS A 37 11.10 -18.74 7.35
CA LYS A 37 12.37 -19.43 7.54
C LYS A 37 12.94 -19.90 6.20
N GLU A 38 12.13 -20.55 5.38
CA GLU A 38 12.56 -21.02 4.05
C GLU A 38 12.95 -19.84 3.14
N LEU A 39 12.21 -18.73 3.20
CA LEU A 39 12.53 -17.51 2.44
C LEU A 39 13.92 -16.99 2.81
N HIS A 40 14.22 -16.88 4.10
CA HIS A 40 15.53 -16.41 4.58
C HIS A 40 16.64 -17.44 4.37
N ASP A 41 16.37 -18.74 4.50
CA ASP A 41 17.32 -19.81 4.19
C ASP A 41 17.78 -19.76 2.71
N TRP A 42 16.85 -19.46 1.80
CA TRP A 42 17.17 -19.33 0.37
C TRP A 42 18.03 -18.10 0.05
N LEU A 43 17.94 -17.08 0.88
CA LEU A 43 18.71 -15.84 0.74
C LEU A 43 20.00 -15.85 1.59
N ALA A 44 20.23 -16.90 2.36
CA ALA A 44 21.41 -17.02 3.19
C ALA A 44 22.70 -16.87 2.37
N GLY A 45 23.56 -15.94 2.77
CA GLY A 45 24.79 -15.60 2.06
C GLY A 45 24.63 -14.59 0.90
N THR A 46 23.42 -14.14 0.62
CA THR A 46 23.15 -13.04 -0.32
C THR A 46 22.88 -11.76 0.47
N PRO A 47 23.64 -10.67 0.28
CA PRO A 47 23.28 -9.39 0.90
C PRO A 47 22.00 -8.84 0.28
N TYR A 48 21.04 -8.47 1.11
CA TYR A 48 19.77 -7.86 0.66
C TYR A 48 19.26 -6.88 1.71
N GLU A 49 18.63 -5.81 1.25
CA GLU A 49 17.93 -4.83 2.08
C GLU A 49 16.41 -5.00 1.96
N HIS A 50 15.94 -5.58 0.84
CA HIS A 50 14.52 -5.74 0.58
C HIS A 50 14.25 -7.00 -0.24
N ILE A 51 13.13 -7.67 0.03
CA ILE A 51 12.76 -8.93 -0.62
C ILE A 51 11.48 -8.72 -1.44
N ILE A 52 11.55 -9.01 -2.74
CA ILE A 52 10.40 -9.01 -3.63
C ILE A 52 10.22 -10.41 -4.19
N VAL A 53 9.10 -11.05 -3.87
CA VAL A 53 8.75 -12.39 -4.35
C VAL A 53 7.80 -12.27 -5.54
N LEU A 54 8.24 -12.78 -6.69
CA LEU A 54 7.49 -12.78 -7.92
C LEU A 54 6.70 -14.08 -8.06
N VAL A 55 5.37 -13.99 -7.98
CA VAL A 55 4.48 -15.16 -7.97
C VAL A 55 3.88 -15.39 -9.36
N ASN A 56 4.12 -16.57 -9.93
CA ASN A 56 3.64 -16.95 -11.26
C ASN A 56 2.13 -17.26 -11.27
N THR A 57 1.31 -16.21 -11.20
CA THR A 57 -0.15 -16.31 -11.24
C THR A 57 -0.76 -15.17 -12.05
N GLU A 58 -1.93 -15.42 -12.63
CA GLU A 58 -2.75 -14.42 -13.33
C GLU A 58 -3.78 -13.77 -12.38
N LYS A 59 -4.09 -14.44 -11.26
CA LYS A 59 -5.02 -13.89 -10.27
C LYS A 59 -4.46 -12.59 -9.70
N TYR A 60 -5.30 -11.54 -9.73
CA TYR A 60 -4.97 -10.24 -9.19
C TYR A 60 -4.72 -10.31 -7.68
N GLY A 61 -3.62 -9.71 -7.22
CA GLY A 61 -3.32 -9.50 -5.82
C GLY A 61 -1.84 -9.37 -5.54
N GLY A 62 -1.58 -8.96 -4.33
CA GLY A 62 -0.25 -8.75 -3.77
C GLY A 62 -0.32 -8.77 -2.25
N GLY A 63 0.81 -8.53 -1.61
CA GLY A 63 0.91 -8.36 -0.17
C GLY A 63 2.28 -7.80 0.21
N GLY A 64 2.29 -6.67 0.90
CA GLY A 64 3.49 -6.01 1.39
C GLY A 64 3.54 -6.07 2.92
N ILE A 65 4.56 -6.70 3.47
CA ILE A 65 4.77 -6.83 4.92
C ILE A 65 5.95 -5.96 5.32
N LEU A 66 5.68 -4.95 6.13
CA LEU A 66 6.70 -3.98 6.58
C LEU A 66 7.94 -4.67 7.14
N ASN A 67 9.10 -4.21 6.69
CA ASN A 67 10.43 -4.72 7.08
C ASN A 67 10.62 -6.23 6.87
N SER A 68 9.83 -6.85 5.98
CA SER A 68 9.94 -8.28 5.71
C SER A 68 10.05 -8.55 4.21
N TYR A 69 8.94 -8.49 3.49
CA TYR A 69 8.92 -8.80 2.05
C TYR A 69 7.70 -8.19 1.37
N ASN A 70 7.68 -8.17 0.04
CA ASN A 70 6.44 -8.12 -0.72
C ASN A 70 6.29 -9.31 -1.67
N LEU A 71 5.04 -9.73 -1.92
CA LEU A 71 4.68 -10.66 -2.98
C LEU A 71 3.80 -9.94 -4.01
N SER A 72 4.05 -10.23 -5.29
CA SER A 72 3.19 -9.70 -6.36
C SER A 72 3.02 -10.73 -7.48
N MET A 73 1.79 -10.84 -8.00
CA MET A 73 1.49 -11.63 -9.18
C MET A 73 2.22 -11.07 -10.40
N VAL A 74 2.76 -11.92 -11.30
CA VAL A 74 3.55 -11.44 -12.46
C VAL A 74 2.86 -11.59 -13.81
N ARG A 75 1.79 -12.39 -13.90
CA ARG A 75 1.09 -12.65 -15.16
C ARG A 75 -0.19 -11.84 -15.34
N ASN A 76 -0.38 -10.81 -14.52
CA ASN A 76 -1.52 -9.92 -14.58
C ASN A 76 -1.12 -8.57 -15.21
N PRO A 77 -1.96 -7.92 -16.03
CA PRO A 77 -1.68 -6.59 -16.58
C PRO A 77 -1.35 -5.52 -15.53
N TYR A 78 -1.87 -5.67 -14.32
CA TYR A 78 -1.61 -4.77 -13.20
C TYR A 78 -0.36 -5.11 -12.37
N PHE A 79 0.52 -5.98 -12.85
CA PHE A 79 1.77 -6.34 -12.13
C PHE A 79 2.58 -5.09 -11.72
N LYS A 80 2.88 -4.21 -12.69
CA LYS A 80 3.73 -3.04 -12.43
C LYS A 80 3.15 -2.10 -11.36
N PRO A 81 1.89 -1.66 -11.44
CA PRO A 81 1.33 -0.85 -10.38
C PRO A 81 1.25 -1.55 -9.03
N VAL A 82 0.92 -2.86 -9.00
CA VAL A 82 0.79 -3.60 -7.75
C VAL A 82 2.13 -3.81 -7.06
N VAL A 83 3.18 -4.22 -7.77
CA VAL A 83 4.50 -4.41 -7.13
C VAL A 83 5.03 -3.12 -6.50
N VAL A 84 4.76 -1.96 -7.11
CA VAL A 84 5.14 -0.65 -6.55
C VAL A 84 4.28 -0.29 -5.34
N HIS A 85 2.98 -0.59 -5.37
CA HIS A 85 2.07 -0.41 -4.25
C HIS A 85 2.54 -1.25 -3.04
N GLU A 86 2.76 -2.54 -3.24
CA GLU A 86 3.22 -3.45 -2.17
C GLU A 86 4.61 -3.07 -1.63
N PHE A 87 5.47 -2.50 -2.49
CA PHE A 87 6.74 -1.91 -2.05
C PHE A 87 6.52 -0.71 -1.12
N GLY A 88 5.51 0.11 -1.37
CA GLY A 88 5.12 1.19 -0.47
C GLY A 88 4.82 0.71 0.95
N HIS A 89 4.08 -0.39 1.09
CA HIS A 89 3.83 -1.03 2.38
C HIS A 89 5.11 -1.62 2.99
N SER A 90 5.77 -2.49 2.26
CA SER A 90 6.87 -3.32 2.80
C SER A 90 8.14 -2.53 3.10
N PHE A 91 8.43 -1.47 2.34
CA PHE A 91 9.60 -0.63 2.53
C PHE A 91 9.33 0.55 3.47
N ALA A 92 8.29 1.34 3.20
CA ALA A 92 8.08 2.62 3.88
C ALA A 92 6.89 2.63 4.86
N GLY A 93 6.20 1.50 5.05
CA GLY A 93 5.05 1.43 5.93
C GLY A 93 3.92 2.36 5.52
N LEU A 94 3.74 2.59 4.22
CA LEU A 94 2.61 3.38 3.74
C LEU A 94 1.31 2.60 3.96
N GLY A 95 0.28 3.28 4.42
CA GLY A 95 -1.06 2.72 4.54
C GLY A 95 -1.85 2.79 3.24
N ASP A 96 -2.89 1.97 3.12
CA ASP A 96 -3.84 2.03 2.02
C ASP A 96 -4.68 3.30 2.07
N GLU A 97 -4.75 4.03 0.96
CA GLU A 97 -5.50 5.28 0.85
C GLU A 97 -6.93 5.10 0.31
N TYR A 98 -7.38 3.85 0.10
CA TYR A 98 -8.72 3.54 -0.35
C TYR A 98 -9.66 3.14 0.79
N ALA A 99 -10.95 3.26 0.54
CA ALA A 99 -12.03 2.68 1.35
C ALA A 99 -13.17 2.25 0.43
N TYR A 100 -13.75 1.10 0.71
CA TYR A 100 -14.88 0.57 -0.05
C TYR A 100 -16.17 0.74 0.75
N GLU A 101 -17.24 1.23 0.12
CA GLU A 101 -18.53 1.46 0.79
C GLU A 101 -19.11 0.20 1.44
N LYS A 102 -18.82 -0.97 0.87
CA LYS A 102 -19.34 -2.27 1.34
C LYS A 102 -18.46 -2.97 2.37
N GLU A 103 -17.21 -2.53 2.53
CA GLU A 103 -16.20 -3.16 3.39
C GLU A 103 -15.67 -2.15 4.40
N GLN A 104 -16.53 -1.67 5.29
CA GLN A 104 -16.11 -0.75 6.33
C GLN A 104 -15.38 -1.52 7.43
N ILE A 105 -14.08 -1.37 7.48
CA ILE A 105 -13.22 -1.93 8.52
C ILE A 105 -12.68 -0.75 9.33
N ASN A 106 -13.03 -0.67 10.62
CA ASN A 106 -12.48 0.32 11.53
C ASN A 106 -11.06 -0.10 11.97
N MET A 107 -10.10 0.01 11.07
CA MET A 107 -8.69 -0.28 11.37
C MET A 107 -8.02 0.83 12.18
N TYR A 108 -8.50 2.05 12.04
CA TYR A 108 -7.91 3.25 12.65
C TYR A 108 -8.91 3.90 13.61
N PRO A 109 -8.72 3.76 14.93
CA PRO A 109 -9.48 4.53 15.91
C PRO A 109 -9.27 6.03 15.66
N THR A 110 -10.34 6.83 15.67
CA THR A 110 -10.28 8.26 15.33
C THR A 110 -9.65 9.13 16.42
N ASP A 111 -9.39 8.56 17.59
CA ASP A 111 -8.70 9.18 18.73
C ASP A 111 -7.21 8.80 18.84
N VAL A 112 -6.71 8.03 17.87
CA VAL A 112 -5.30 7.63 17.80
C VAL A 112 -4.74 8.01 16.43
N GLU A 113 -3.57 8.63 16.42
CA GLU A 113 -2.89 8.92 15.16
C GLU A 113 -2.30 7.64 14.53
N PRO A 114 -2.59 7.34 13.26
CA PRO A 114 -1.94 6.24 12.53
C PRO A 114 -0.42 6.43 12.50
N TRP A 115 0.32 5.34 12.63
CA TRP A 115 1.78 5.40 12.48
C TRP A 115 2.22 5.54 11.01
N GLU A 116 1.37 5.18 10.06
CA GLU A 116 1.61 5.28 8.62
C GLU A 116 1.79 6.74 8.21
N PRO A 117 2.88 7.07 7.48
CA PRO A 117 3.22 8.47 7.20
C PRO A 117 2.24 9.18 6.25
N ASN A 118 1.46 8.43 5.47
CA ASN A 118 0.51 8.94 4.48
C ASN A 118 -0.96 8.94 4.92
N LEU A 119 -1.24 8.51 6.15
CA LEU A 119 -2.57 8.55 6.76
C LEU A 119 -2.58 9.45 8.01
N THR A 120 -3.71 10.07 8.34
CA THR A 120 -3.90 10.83 9.58
C THR A 120 -5.34 10.76 10.05
N THR A 121 -5.53 10.80 11.37
CA THR A 121 -6.80 11.06 12.05
C THR A 121 -6.87 12.49 12.58
N LEU A 122 -5.83 13.30 12.32
CA LEU A 122 -5.64 14.67 12.81
C LEU A 122 -5.32 14.77 14.31
N VAL A 123 -5.08 13.65 14.98
CA VAL A 123 -4.72 13.63 16.41
C VAL A 123 -3.29 14.17 16.61
N ASP A 124 -2.36 13.76 15.74
CA ASP A 124 -0.99 14.30 15.69
C ASP A 124 -0.53 14.49 14.24
N PHE A 125 -1.17 15.40 13.54
CA PHE A 125 -0.91 15.67 12.13
C PHE A 125 0.43 16.37 11.88
N HIS A 126 0.98 17.07 12.87
CA HIS A 126 2.15 17.93 12.73
C HIS A 126 3.39 17.19 12.16
N GLY A 127 3.60 15.93 12.55
CA GLY A 127 4.73 15.11 12.09
C GLY A 127 4.63 14.57 10.66
N LYS A 128 3.49 14.75 9.99
CA LYS A 128 3.18 14.17 8.66
C LYS A 128 3.34 15.18 7.54
N TRP A 129 2.28 15.55 6.85
CA TRP A 129 2.34 16.45 5.69
C TRP A 129 1.67 17.82 5.95
N GLU A 130 1.43 18.18 7.19
CA GLU A 130 0.84 19.48 7.54
C GLU A 130 1.60 20.67 6.92
N ASN A 131 2.92 20.55 6.84
CA ASN A 131 3.80 21.56 6.24
C ASN A 131 3.65 21.70 4.71
N LEU A 132 2.98 20.75 4.05
CA LEU A 132 2.71 20.79 2.60
C LEU A 132 1.37 21.46 2.26
N ILE A 133 0.55 21.79 3.25
CA ILE A 133 -0.76 22.42 3.03
C ILE A 133 -0.78 23.88 3.49
N ASN A 134 -1.72 24.63 2.93
CA ASN A 134 -1.97 26.00 3.39
C ASN A 134 -2.87 25.99 4.64
N LYS A 135 -2.64 26.90 5.59
CA LYS A 135 -3.49 27.06 6.79
C LYS A 135 -4.98 27.29 6.47
N LYS A 136 -5.30 27.72 5.26
CA LYS A 136 -6.68 27.92 4.78
C LYS A 136 -7.25 26.71 4.03
N THR A 137 -6.49 25.61 3.91
CA THR A 137 -6.98 24.38 3.26
C THR A 137 -8.15 23.84 4.08
N PRO A 138 -9.32 23.63 3.47
CA PRO A 138 -10.46 23.06 4.20
C PRO A 138 -10.20 21.61 4.58
N ILE A 139 -10.72 21.20 5.73
CA ILE A 139 -10.65 19.82 6.26
C ILE A 139 -12.09 19.34 6.56
N PRO A 140 -12.57 18.28 5.88
CA PRO A 140 -11.93 17.61 4.74
C PRO A 140 -11.82 18.52 3.51
N THR A 141 -10.78 18.25 2.71
CA THR A 141 -10.58 18.96 1.43
C THR A 141 -11.56 18.42 0.38
N PRO A 142 -12.29 19.29 -0.34
CA PRO A 142 -13.19 18.82 -1.40
C PRO A 142 -12.47 18.04 -2.49
N GLN A 143 -13.08 16.93 -2.92
CA GLN A 143 -12.53 16.11 -4.01
C GLN A 143 -12.56 16.87 -5.34
N PRO A 144 -11.56 16.69 -6.22
CA PRO A 144 -11.61 17.22 -7.57
C PRO A 144 -12.79 16.66 -8.37
N ALA A 145 -13.40 17.49 -9.19
CA ALA A 145 -14.54 17.07 -10.03
C ALA A 145 -14.19 16.05 -11.11
N ASP A 146 -12.90 15.87 -11.40
CA ASP A 146 -12.35 14.91 -12.35
C ASP A 146 -11.73 13.67 -11.68
N LEU A 147 -11.88 13.52 -10.36
CA LEU A 147 -11.45 12.30 -9.66
C LEU A 147 -12.10 11.06 -10.30
N ASP A 148 -11.30 10.02 -10.46
CA ASP A 148 -11.71 8.73 -11.06
C ASP A 148 -12.17 8.81 -12.54
N LYS A 149 -11.93 9.94 -13.23
CA LYS A 149 -12.19 10.07 -14.67
C LYS A 149 -10.96 9.68 -15.50
N PRO A 150 -11.15 9.11 -16.70
CA PRO A 150 -10.04 8.68 -17.55
C PRO A 150 -9.07 9.80 -17.96
N ASN A 151 -9.53 11.05 -17.96
CA ASN A 151 -8.78 12.24 -18.33
C ASN A 151 -8.49 13.15 -17.14
N ALA A 152 -8.41 12.58 -15.94
CA ALA A 152 -8.08 13.33 -14.74
C ALA A 152 -6.77 14.12 -14.88
N ARG A 153 -6.80 15.37 -14.43
CA ARG A 153 -5.67 16.28 -14.52
C ARG A 153 -4.87 16.27 -13.23
N TYR A 154 -4.14 15.17 -13.00
CA TYR A 154 -3.30 14.98 -11.81
C TYR A 154 -2.36 16.17 -11.54
N ASP A 155 -1.86 16.80 -12.60
CA ASP A 155 -0.99 17.99 -12.55
C ASP A 155 -1.65 19.22 -11.90
N LYS A 156 -2.98 19.25 -11.82
CA LYS A 156 -3.76 20.35 -11.22
C LYS A 156 -4.19 20.09 -9.78
N TRP A 157 -4.07 18.87 -9.33
CA TRP A 157 -4.46 18.51 -7.99
C TRP A 157 -3.48 19.06 -6.95
N LYS A 158 -3.93 19.24 -5.73
CA LYS A 158 -3.15 19.83 -4.66
C LYS A 158 -3.10 18.89 -3.45
N VAL A 159 -2.06 19.04 -2.67
CA VAL A 159 -1.99 18.42 -1.35
C VAL A 159 -3.08 19.02 -0.47
N GLY A 160 -3.78 18.18 0.27
CA GLY A 160 -4.87 18.54 1.14
C GLY A 160 -5.05 17.51 2.25
N VAL A 161 -6.29 17.38 2.74
CA VAL A 161 -6.70 16.42 3.76
C VAL A 161 -8.00 15.79 3.28
N TYR A 162 -7.91 14.69 2.55
CA TYR A 162 -9.02 14.09 1.81
C TYR A 162 -9.55 12.84 2.51
N GLU A 163 -10.87 12.70 2.57
CA GLU A 163 -11.57 11.46 2.85
C GLU A 163 -12.08 10.82 1.55
N PRO A 164 -12.35 9.50 1.54
CA PRO A 164 -12.02 8.49 2.55
C PRO A 164 -10.55 8.04 2.49
N ALA A 165 -10.07 7.34 3.53
CA ALA A 165 -8.76 6.70 3.55
C ALA A 165 -8.71 5.56 4.58
N GLY A 166 -7.70 4.68 4.52
CA GLY A 166 -7.48 3.67 5.54
C GLY A 166 -8.69 2.77 5.78
N TYR A 167 -9.37 2.35 4.73
CA TYR A 167 -10.62 1.56 4.76
C TYR A 167 -11.82 2.24 5.45
N SER A 168 -11.65 3.49 5.93
CA SER A 168 -12.68 4.25 6.65
C SER A 168 -13.25 5.36 5.78
N GLN A 169 -14.58 5.46 5.74
CA GLN A 169 -15.26 6.50 4.96
C GLN A 169 -15.06 7.89 5.56
N HIS A 170 -14.93 7.97 6.90
CA HIS A 170 -14.77 9.22 7.64
C HIS A 170 -13.76 9.09 8.77
N GLY A 171 -13.13 10.22 9.15
CA GLY A 171 -12.23 10.32 10.29
C GLY A 171 -10.81 9.85 10.02
N VAL A 172 -10.53 9.29 8.84
CA VAL A 172 -9.18 8.96 8.39
C VAL A 172 -8.93 9.64 7.05
N TYR A 173 -7.80 10.30 6.94
CA TYR A 173 -7.50 11.18 5.81
C TYR A 173 -6.22 10.77 5.10
N ARG A 174 -6.18 11.07 3.79
CA ARG A 174 -5.02 10.98 2.93
C ARG A 174 -4.62 12.35 2.38
N ALA A 175 -3.39 12.48 1.89
CA ALA A 175 -2.83 13.76 1.48
C ALA A 175 -3.25 14.23 0.08
N TYR A 176 -3.69 13.34 -0.79
CA TYR A 176 -3.88 13.63 -2.21
C TYR A 176 -5.13 12.94 -2.76
N PRO A 177 -5.78 13.49 -3.81
CA PRO A 177 -7.01 12.91 -4.35
C PRO A 177 -6.85 11.48 -4.81
N ASP A 178 -5.77 11.17 -5.53
CA ASP A 178 -5.39 9.81 -5.92
C ASP A 178 -3.88 9.62 -5.86
N CYS A 179 -3.44 8.40 -5.68
CA CYS A 179 -2.04 8.03 -5.42
C CYS A 179 -1.84 6.55 -5.73
N ARG A 180 -0.59 6.13 -5.89
CA ARG A 180 -0.25 4.71 -5.99
C ARG A 180 -0.79 3.88 -4.82
N MET A 181 -0.92 4.46 -3.63
CA MET A 181 -1.49 3.78 -2.45
C MET A 181 -3.02 3.77 -2.43
N ARG A 182 -3.69 4.41 -3.41
CA ARG A 182 -5.15 4.40 -3.54
C ARG A 182 -5.62 3.57 -4.73
N THR A 183 -5.08 3.83 -5.93
CA THR A 183 -5.50 3.12 -7.15
C THR A 183 -4.33 2.70 -8.03
N ASN A 184 -4.60 1.75 -8.93
CA ASN A 184 -3.65 1.37 -9.96
C ASN A 184 -3.56 2.38 -11.12
N MET A 185 -4.44 3.38 -11.14
CA MET A 185 -4.53 4.36 -12.23
C MET A 185 -3.51 5.48 -12.10
N HIS A 186 -3.29 5.98 -10.88
CA HIS A 186 -2.28 7.02 -10.66
C HIS A 186 -0.87 6.42 -10.81
N PRO A 187 0.01 7.03 -11.63
CA PRO A 187 1.33 6.44 -11.95
C PRO A 187 2.34 6.52 -10.80
N GLU A 188 2.17 7.44 -9.86
CA GLU A 188 3.19 7.83 -8.89
C GLU A 188 2.68 7.82 -7.46
N PHE A 189 3.60 7.81 -6.51
CA PHE A 189 3.32 8.14 -5.12
C PHE A 189 3.02 9.63 -4.96
N CYS A 190 2.07 9.97 -4.10
CA CYS A 190 1.73 11.36 -3.80
C CYS A 190 2.84 12.07 -2.99
N PRO A 191 2.78 13.40 -2.84
CA PRO A 191 3.80 14.14 -2.09
C PRO A 191 4.01 13.67 -0.65
N ALA A 192 2.96 13.25 0.06
CA ALA A 192 3.11 12.72 1.44
C ALA A 192 3.76 11.34 1.46
N CYS A 193 3.38 10.45 0.54
CA CYS A 193 4.04 9.15 0.37
C CYS A 193 5.53 9.33 0.04
N ASN A 194 5.86 10.24 -0.88
CA ASN A 194 7.24 10.57 -1.24
C ASN A 194 8.02 11.16 -0.05
N LEU A 195 7.38 11.94 0.80
CA LEU A 195 8.01 12.45 2.03
C LEU A 195 8.40 11.31 2.97
N GLY A 196 7.50 10.34 3.18
CA GLY A 196 7.78 9.15 4.00
C GLY A 196 8.92 8.30 3.42
N LEU A 197 8.85 8.00 2.12
CA LEU A 197 9.91 7.28 1.39
C LEU A 197 11.26 7.99 1.49
N THR A 198 11.29 9.31 1.25
CA THR A 198 12.53 10.09 1.30
C THR A 198 13.15 10.12 2.69
N LYS A 199 12.34 10.28 3.74
CA LYS A 199 12.82 10.23 5.13
C LYS A 199 13.50 8.89 5.44
N LEU A 200 12.92 7.79 5.00
CA LEU A 200 13.48 6.47 5.24
C LEU A 200 14.76 6.23 4.43
N ILE A 201 14.79 6.62 3.15
CA ILE A 201 15.99 6.53 2.32
C ILE A 201 17.12 7.32 2.96
N LYS A 202 16.90 8.56 3.38
CA LYS A 202 17.91 9.38 4.07
C LYS A 202 18.42 8.75 5.36
N PHE A 203 17.52 8.12 6.12
CA PHE A 203 17.92 7.37 7.32
C PHE A 203 18.89 6.22 6.98
N TYR A 204 18.61 5.45 5.91
CA TYR A 204 19.50 4.36 5.50
C TYR A 204 20.81 4.83 4.85
N THR A 205 20.81 5.97 4.17
CA THR A 205 21.99 6.53 3.49
C THR A 205 22.85 7.42 4.42
N GLY A 206 22.35 7.75 5.61
CA GLY A 206 23.04 8.62 6.57
C GLY A 206 23.01 10.10 6.19
N GLU A 207 22.02 10.54 5.38
CA GLU A 207 21.82 11.94 4.94
C GLU A 207 20.90 12.74 5.87
#